data_b9e7b1af3ac2096cd985fda6518d8a3c
#
_entry.id   b9e7b1af3ac2096cd985fda6518d8a3c
#
_cell.length_a   1.000
_cell.length_b   1.000
_cell.length_c   1.000
_cell.angle_alpha   90.00
_cell.angle_beta   90.00
_cell.angle_gamma   90.00
#
_symmetry.space_group_name_H-M   'P 1'
#
loop_
_entity.id
_entity.type
_entity.pdbx_description
1 polymer ?
#
loop_
_entity_poly.entity_id
_entity_poly.type
_entity_poly.pdbx_seq_one_letter_code
_entity_poly.pdbx_strand_id
1 'polypeptide(L)'
;PVLRGWVAPSDVTDVTDVTTAGGAAEPASPATAALLEVPSGPVTVTGYLTDSEKALVGAYPDGMVGAVSTGELANLWGGPTFTGFVVLAESAPASELAVVPPPSYEQQRGMNLQNLAYAAEWFIFGGFAIFLWWRFVREDAVRDREAALLAEAD
;
A
#
# COMPACT_ATOMS: atom_id res chain seq x y z
N PRO A 1 -14.91 6.63 -4.53
CA PRO A 1 -15.31 6.45 -3.13
C PRO A 1 -14.90 7.65 -2.28
N VAL A 2 -15.66 7.91 -1.19
CA VAL A 2 -15.38 8.96 -0.20
C VAL A 2 -15.45 8.35 1.19
N LEU A 3 -14.36 8.43 1.94
CA LEU A 3 -14.31 8.06 3.35
C LEU A 3 -14.81 9.26 4.18
N ARG A 4 -16.07 9.18 4.63
CA ARG A 4 -16.78 10.30 5.27
C ARG A 4 -16.36 10.56 6.70
N GLY A 5 -15.88 9.55 7.40
CA GLY A 5 -15.55 9.61 8.81
C GLY A 5 -15.55 8.22 9.44
N TRP A 6 -15.55 8.19 10.76
CA TRP A 6 -15.58 6.94 11.53
C TRP A 6 -16.51 7.06 12.73
N VAL A 7 -16.96 5.91 13.21
CA VAL A 7 -17.69 5.75 14.46
C VAL A 7 -16.94 4.77 15.37
N ALA A 8 -17.11 4.91 16.69
CA ALA A 8 -16.45 3.99 17.61
C ALA A 8 -17.01 2.57 17.46
N PRO A 9 -16.22 1.51 17.70
CA PRO A 9 -16.70 0.13 17.65
C PRO A 9 -17.86 -0.14 18.62
N SER A 10 -17.93 0.59 19.74
CA SER A 10 -19.04 0.53 20.70
C SER A 10 -20.38 1.00 20.14
N ASP A 11 -20.34 1.79 19.06
CA ASP A 11 -21.54 2.38 18.45
C ASP A 11 -22.07 1.50 17.32
N VAL A 12 -21.43 0.37 17.07
CA VAL A 12 -21.84 -0.64 16.09
C VAL A 12 -22.01 -1.98 16.83
N THR A 13 -23.19 -2.58 16.78
CA THR A 13 -23.41 -3.91 17.33
C THR A 13 -22.84 -4.97 16.40
N ASP A 14 -22.17 -5.97 16.99
CA ASP A 14 -21.75 -7.22 16.37
C ASP A 14 -20.60 -7.15 15.31
N VAL A 15 -19.58 -6.32 15.55
CA VAL A 15 -18.32 -6.47 14.84
C VAL A 15 -17.44 -7.63 15.39
N THR A 16 -17.84 -8.22 16.53
CA THR A 16 -17.04 -9.19 17.26
C THR A 16 -17.14 -10.63 16.75
N ASP A 17 -18.14 -10.96 15.96
CA ASP A 17 -18.29 -12.32 15.43
C ASP A 17 -18.03 -12.38 13.90
N VAL A 18 -16.80 -12.06 13.51
CA VAL A 18 -16.30 -12.19 12.12
C VAL A 18 -16.33 -13.65 11.63
N THR A 19 -16.76 -14.59 12.49
CA THR A 19 -16.84 -16.03 12.17
C THR A 19 -18.18 -16.44 11.61
N THR A 20 -19.22 -15.62 11.72
CA THR A 20 -20.54 -15.93 11.17
C THR A 20 -20.73 -15.17 9.85
N ALA A 21 -20.46 -15.83 8.74
CA ALA A 21 -20.76 -15.31 7.42
C ALA A 21 -22.26 -14.95 7.32
N GLY A 22 -22.58 -13.67 7.15
CA GLY A 22 -23.93 -13.19 6.83
C GLY A 22 -24.61 -12.29 7.86
N GLY A 23 -23.91 -11.80 8.90
CA GLY A 23 -24.44 -10.74 9.77
C GLY A 23 -24.18 -9.36 9.17
N ALA A 24 -25.21 -8.58 8.88
CA ALA A 24 -25.03 -7.15 8.60
C ALA A 24 -24.61 -6.44 9.89
N ALA A 25 -23.61 -5.56 9.83
CA ALA A 25 -23.31 -4.70 10.98
C ALA A 25 -24.42 -3.68 11.14
N GLU A 26 -25.16 -3.79 12.25
CA GLU A 26 -26.23 -2.87 12.55
C GLU A 26 -25.76 -1.74 13.48
N PRO A 27 -26.23 -0.50 13.28
CA PRO A 27 -25.91 0.59 14.18
C PRO A 27 -26.46 0.30 15.57
N ALA A 28 -25.65 0.52 16.62
CA ALA A 28 -26.03 0.24 18.01
C ALA A 28 -27.19 1.10 18.54
N SER A 29 -27.48 2.20 17.83
CA SER A 29 -28.54 3.11 18.20
C SER A 29 -29.15 3.81 16.97
N PRO A 30 -30.43 4.31 17.10
CA PRO A 30 -31.03 5.15 16.06
C PRO A 30 -30.20 6.42 15.74
N ALA A 31 -29.47 6.95 16.71
CA ALA A 31 -28.60 8.10 16.52
C ALA A 31 -27.40 7.73 15.60
N THR A 32 -26.78 6.59 15.86
CA THR A 32 -25.71 6.07 15.00
C THR A 32 -26.22 5.77 13.59
N ALA A 33 -27.41 5.21 13.46
CA ALA A 33 -28.05 4.97 12.18
C ALA A 33 -28.19 6.26 11.36
N ALA A 34 -28.63 7.34 11.99
CA ALA A 34 -28.79 8.65 11.36
C ALA A 34 -27.44 9.23 10.91
N LEU A 35 -26.35 9.04 11.67
CA LEU A 35 -24.99 9.46 11.29
C LEU A 35 -24.46 8.71 10.06
N LEU A 36 -24.81 7.44 9.94
CA LEU A 36 -24.36 6.58 8.83
C LEU A 36 -25.17 6.80 7.54
N GLU A 37 -26.34 7.43 7.63
CA GLU A 37 -27.18 7.71 6.47
C GLU A 37 -26.44 8.55 5.43
N VAL A 38 -26.55 8.12 4.16
CA VAL A 38 -25.93 8.83 3.05
C VAL A 38 -26.83 9.95 2.59
N PRO A 39 -26.35 11.21 2.52
CA PRO A 39 -27.14 12.32 2.03
C PRO A 39 -27.69 12.03 0.63
N SER A 40 -28.98 12.33 0.42
CA SER A 40 -29.61 12.26 -0.89
C SER A 40 -29.30 13.52 -1.71
N GLY A 41 -28.91 13.36 -2.99
CA GLY A 41 -28.66 14.46 -3.90
C GLY A 41 -27.19 14.85 -4.05
N PRO A 42 -26.90 15.97 -4.72
CA PRO A 42 -25.54 16.43 -4.95
C PRO A 42 -24.84 16.84 -3.63
N VAL A 43 -23.65 16.32 -3.40
CA VAL A 43 -22.82 16.66 -2.26
C VAL A 43 -21.49 17.23 -2.76
N THR A 44 -21.09 18.37 -2.22
CA THR A 44 -19.75 18.92 -2.47
C THR A 44 -18.82 18.44 -1.37
N VAL A 45 -17.67 17.85 -1.76
CA VAL A 45 -16.68 17.33 -0.84
C VAL A 45 -15.32 17.97 -1.11
N THR A 46 -14.61 18.29 -0.03
CA THR A 46 -13.22 18.70 -0.04
C THR A 46 -12.44 17.71 0.82
N GLY A 47 -11.32 17.21 0.33
CA GLY A 47 -10.56 16.19 1.06
C GLY A 47 -9.23 15.86 0.42
N TYR A 48 -8.61 14.82 0.97
CA TYR A 48 -7.30 14.32 0.54
C TYR A 48 -7.50 13.11 -0.36
N LEU A 49 -6.96 13.18 -1.58
CA LEU A 49 -6.95 12.03 -2.48
C LEU A 49 -5.90 11.02 -1.99
N THR A 50 -6.32 9.78 -1.83
CA THR A 50 -5.51 8.68 -1.31
C THR A 50 -5.59 7.49 -2.27
N ASP A 51 -4.49 6.76 -2.42
CA ASP A 51 -4.44 5.56 -3.23
C ASP A 51 -5.31 4.45 -2.61
N SER A 52 -5.79 3.54 -3.48
CA SER A 52 -6.50 2.34 -3.07
C SER A 52 -5.69 1.51 -2.08
N GLU A 53 -6.30 1.06 -1.01
CA GLU A 53 -5.69 0.11 -0.10
C GLU A 53 -5.70 -1.31 -0.69
N LYS A 54 -4.84 -2.16 -0.15
CA LYS A 54 -4.85 -3.58 -0.48
C LYS A 54 -6.03 -4.24 0.21
N ALA A 55 -6.85 -4.99 -0.55
CA ALA A 55 -7.94 -5.76 -0.01
C ALA A 55 -7.45 -6.72 1.09
N LEU A 56 -8.14 -6.74 2.21
CA LEU A 56 -7.89 -7.69 3.29
C LEU A 56 -8.75 -8.93 3.07
N VAL A 57 -8.10 -10.09 3.14
CA VAL A 57 -8.81 -11.38 3.04
C VAL A 57 -9.50 -11.66 4.36
N GLY A 58 -10.82 -11.79 4.32
CA GLY A 58 -11.66 -12.08 5.49
C GLY A 58 -13.11 -12.26 5.11
N ALA A 59 -13.92 -12.81 6.01
CA ALA A 59 -15.36 -12.79 5.89
C ALA A 59 -15.90 -11.55 6.59
N TYR A 60 -16.49 -10.63 5.84
CA TYR A 60 -17.08 -9.42 6.36
C TYR A 60 -18.61 -9.48 6.19
N PRO A 61 -19.39 -8.85 7.08
CA PRO A 61 -20.82 -8.69 6.91
C PRO A 61 -21.18 -7.99 5.59
N ASP A 62 -22.41 -8.20 5.11
CA ASP A 62 -22.89 -7.58 3.89
C ASP A 62 -22.75 -6.04 3.94
N GLY A 63 -22.17 -5.47 2.88
CA GLY A 63 -21.92 -4.04 2.78
C GLY A 63 -20.66 -3.56 3.51
N MET A 64 -19.90 -4.46 4.14
CA MET A 64 -18.64 -4.14 4.80
C MET A 64 -17.44 -4.68 4.03
N VAL A 65 -16.31 -3.98 4.16
CA VAL A 65 -15.00 -4.38 3.62
C VAL A 65 -13.93 -4.16 4.68
N GLY A 66 -12.88 -4.96 4.66
CA GLY A 66 -11.80 -4.85 5.65
C GLY A 66 -10.83 -3.69 5.39
N ALA A 67 -10.85 -3.12 4.18
CA ALA A 67 -10.01 -2.00 3.77
C ALA A 67 -10.68 -1.23 2.63
N VAL A 68 -10.27 0.02 2.39
CA VAL A 68 -10.80 0.81 1.28
C VAL A 68 -10.12 0.42 -0.04
N SER A 69 -10.39 -0.82 -0.45
CA SER A 69 -9.93 -1.36 -1.73
C SER A 69 -10.90 -0.99 -2.84
N THR A 70 -10.46 -0.13 -3.77
CA THR A 70 -11.34 0.32 -4.87
C THR A 70 -11.70 -0.82 -5.83
N GLY A 71 -10.84 -1.83 -5.97
CA GLY A 71 -11.14 -3.04 -6.75
C GLY A 71 -12.24 -3.90 -6.11
N GLU A 72 -12.21 -4.06 -4.79
CA GLU A 72 -13.24 -4.76 -4.03
C GLU A 72 -14.57 -4.00 -4.07
N LEU A 73 -14.53 -2.68 -3.86
CA LEU A 73 -15.70 -1.82 -3.94
C LEU A 73 -16.34 -1.80 -5.34
N ALA A 74 -15.54 -1.87 -6.42
CA ALA A 74 -16.06 -1.99 -7.77
C ALA A 74 -16.88 -3.27 -7.97
N ASN A 75 -16.43 -4.38 -7.39
CA ASN A 75 -17.15 -5.65 -7.43
C ASN A 75 -18.44 -5.59 -6.58
N LEU A 76 -18.35 -4.96 -5.40
CA LEU A 76 -19.48 -4.85 -4.47
C LEU A 76 -20.59 -3.95 -5.04
N TRP A 77 -20.24 -2.82 -5.65
CA TRP A 77 -21.19 -1.85 -6.19
C TRP A 77 -21.60 -2.10 -7.65
N GLY A 78 -20.88 -3.00 -8.35
CA GLY A 78 -21.24 -3.41 -9.71
C GLY A 78 -20.98 -2.33 -10.77
N GLY A 79 -19.92 -1.53 -10.64
CA GLY A 79 -19.62 -0.46 -11.59
C GLY A 79 -18.17 0.01 -11.58
N PRO A 80 -17.78 0.86 -12.54
CA PRO A 80 -16.43 1.41 -12.57
C PRO A 80 -16.20 2.34 -11.39
N THR A 81 -15.04 2.21 -10.75
CA THR A 81 -14.56 3.11 -9.69
C THR A 81 -13.23 3.74 -10.07
N PHE A 82 -12.90 4.87 -9.46
CA PHE A 82 -11.57 5.44 -9.56
C PHE A 82 -10.56 4.58 -8.78
N THR A 83 -9.29 4.64 -9.15
CA THR A 83 -8.20 3.89 -8.52
C THR A 83 -7.81 4.38 -7.14
N GLY A 84 -8.41 5.47 -6.67
CA GLY A 84 -8.20 6.04 -5.35
C GLY A 84 -9.51 6.44 -4.69
N PHE A 85 -9.44 6.92 -3.47
CA PHE A 85 -10.57 7.43 -2.70
C PHE A 85 -10.23 8.77 -2.04
N VAL A 86 -11.25 9.51 -1.65
CA VAL A 86 -11.11 10.80 -0.97
C VAL A 86 -11.34 10.60 0.53
N VAL A 87 -10.38 11.00 1.36
CA VAL A 87 -10.57 11.17 2.81
C VAL A 87 -11.19 12.53 3.03
N LEU A 88 -12.42 12.57 3.56
CA LEU A 88 -13.18 13.80 3.72
C LEU A 88 -12.53 14.73 4.76
N ALA A 89 -12.29 15.98 4.37
CA ALA A 89 -11.96 17.07 5.29
C ALA A 89 -13.19 17.95 5.57
N GLU A 90 -13.95 18.28 4.52
CA GLU A 90 -15.12 19.12 4.61
C GLU A 90 -16.19 18.65 3.60
N SER A 91 -17.47 18.78 3.95
CA SER A 91 -18.58 18.53 3.05
C SER A 91 -19.70 19.55 3.22
N ALA A 92 -20.50 19.69 2.14
CA ALA A 92 -21.76 20.43 2.20
C ALA A 92 -22.87 19.53 1.59
N PRO A 93 -23.85 19.06 2.41
CA PRO A 93 -24.02 19.32 3.83
C PRO A 93 -22.91 18.72 4.71
N ALA A 94 -22.68 19.30 5.89
CA ALA A 94 -21.65 18.86 6.82
C ALA A 94 -21.88 17.42 7.29
N SER A 95 -20.80 16.64 7.40
CA SER A 95 -20.83 15.31 8.01
C SER A 95 -20.68 15.45 9.54
N GLU A 96 -21.51 14.74 10.30
CA GLU A 96 -21.44 14.69 11.76
C GLU A 96 -20.57 13.53 12.26
N LEU A 97 -20.03 12.71 11.36
CA LEU A 97 -19.07 11.64 11.69
C LEU A 97 -17.76 12.20 12.22
N ALA A 98 -17.08 11.46 13.08
CA ALA A 98 -15.75 11.81 13.53
C ALA A 98 -14.78 11.86 12.34
N VAL A 99 -13.99 12.93 12.27
CA VAL A 99 -13.08 13.17 11.15
C VAL A 99 -11.93 12.15 11.16
N VAL A 100 -11.64 11.59 9.99
CA VAL A 100 -10.45 10.75 9.82
C VAL A 100 -9.22 11.67 9.69
N PRO A 101 -8.14 11.40 10.45
CA PRO A 101 -6.93 12.18 10.30
C PRO A 101 -6.43 12.18 8.84
N PRO A 102 -5.84 13.28 8.37
CA PRO A 102 -5.28 13.31 7.02
C PRO A 102 -4.21 12.23 6.85
N PRO A 103 -4.11 11.61 5.65
CA PRO A 103 -3.13 10.57 5.40
C PRO A 103 -1.72 11.12 5.61
N SER A 104 -0.92 10.42 6.42
CA SER A 104 0.47 10.76 6.64
C SER A 104 1.32 10.22 5.50
N TYR A 105 1.78 11.08 4.61
CA TYR A 105 2.69 10.71 3.52
C TYR A 105 4.14 10.45 3.97
N GLU A 106 4.43 10.65 5.26
CA GLU A 106 5.78 10.45 5.81
C GLU A 106 6.27 9.00 5.75
N GLN A 107 5.36 8.04 5.84
CA GLN A 107 5.71 6.61 5.76
C GLN A 107 6.17 6.17 4.36
N GLN A 108 5.85 6.91 3.30
CA GLN A 108 6.30 6.60 1.95
C GLN A 108 7.64 7.27 1.59
N ARG A 109 8.11 8.24 2.39
CA ARG A 109 9.39 8.93 2.20
C ARG A 109 10.57 8.31 2.94
N GLY A 110 10.34 7.30 3.76
CA GLY A 110 11.39 6.55 4.41
C GLY A 110 12.32 5.90 3.38
N MET A 111 13.65 5.95 3.61
CA MET A 111 14.59 5.15 2.82
C MET A 111 14.13 3.69 2.89
N ASN A 112 13.73 3.15 1.76
CA ASN A 112 13.36 1.75 1.68
C ASN A 112 14.64 0.93 1.86
N LEU A 113 14.83 0.39 3.06
CA LEU A 113 16.02 -0.40 3.43
C LEU A 113 16.25 -1.55 2.44
N GLN A 114 15.18 -2.09 1.89
CA GLN A 114 15.24 -3.14 0.88
C GLN A 114 15.87 -2.63 -0.43
N ASN A 115 15.48 -1.44 -0.90
CA ASN A 115 16.06 -0.84 -2.09
C ASN A 115 17.54 -0.47 -1.87
N LEU A 116 17.89 -0.03 -0.65
CA LEU A 116 19.29 0.24 -0.30
C LEU A 116 20.11 -1.05 -0.27
N ALA A 117 19.56 -2.15 0.27
CA ALA A 117 20.20 -3.45 0.27
C ALA A 117 20.42 -3.97 -1.16
N TYR A 118 19.45 -3.87 -2.04
CA TYR A 118 19.60 -4.20 -3.46
C TYR A 118 20.68 -3.35 -4.15
N ALA A 119 20.70 -2.06 -3.88
CA ALA A 119 21.74 -1.19 -4.44
C ALA A 119 23.15 -1.64 -3.97
N ALA A 120 23.32 -1.94 -2.69
CA ALA A 120 24.59 -2.44 -2.14
C ALA A 120 24.99 -3.79 -2.77
N GLU A 121 24.05 -4.69 -2.99
CA GLU A 121 24.27 -5.98 -3.66
C GLU A 121 24.85 -5.79 -5.08
N TRP A 122 24.28 -4.88 -5.86
CA TRP A 122 24.81 -4.57 -7.20
C TRP A 122 26.22 -4.01 -7.18
N PHE A 123 26.58 -3.19 -6.20
CA PHE A 123 27.95 -2.70 -6.03
C PHE A 123 28.92 -3.84 -5.68
N ILE A 124 28.50 -4.80 -4.85
CA ILE A 124 29.31 -5.99 -4.52
C ILE A 124 29.55 -6.84 -5.78
N PHE A 125 28.52 -7.12 -6.56
CA PHE A 125 28.65 -7.87 -7.81
C PHE A 125 29.53 -7.15 -8.83
N GLY A 126 29.35 -5.85 -9.01
CA GLY A 126 30.19 -5.03 -9.87
C GLY A 126 31.66 -5.05 -9.44
N GLY A 127 31.92 -4.89 -8.15
CA GLY A 127 33.26 -4.98 -7.58
C GLY A 127 33.88 -6.35 -7.77
N PHE A 128 33.10 -7.42 -7.60
CA PHE A 128 33.57 -8.78 -7.84
C PHE A 128 33.91 -9.05 -9.31
N ALA A 129 33.09 -8.55 -10.24
CA ALA A 129 33.37 -8.68 -11.67
C ALA A 129 34.65 -7.96 -12.06
N ILE A 130 34.88 -6.73 -11.54
CA ILE A 130 36.12 -5.98 -11.77
C ILE A 130 37.31 -6.72 -11.17
N PHE A 131 37.18 -7.28 -9.97
CA PHE A 131 38.21 -8.07 -9.32
C PHE A 131 38.61 -9.31 -10.15
N LEU A 132 37.63 -10.07 -10.67
CA LEU A 132 37.87 -11.23 -11.51
C LEU A 132 38.58 -10.83 -12.83
N TRP A 133 38.08 -9.77 -13.47
CA TRP A 133 38.70 -9.25 -14.68
C TRP A 133 40.17 -8.85 -14.44
N TRP A 134 40.43 -8.10 -13.37
CA TRP A 134 41.80 -7.71 -13.01
C TRP A 134 42.69 -8.93 -12.73
N ARG A 135 42.15 -9.94 -12.03
CA ARG A 135 42.87 -11.18 -11.76
C ARG A 135 43.23 -11.92 -13.04
N PHE A 136 42.28 -12.09 -13.95
CA PHE A 136 42.56 -12.76 -15.25
C PHE A 136 43.62 -12.03 -16.08
N VAL A 137 43.50 -10.71 -16.24
CA VAL A 137 44.50 -9.91 -16.95
C VAL A 137 45.87 -10.04 -16.32
N ARG A 138 45.96 -10.08 -15.01
CA ARG A 138 47.22 -10.26 -14.31
C ARG A 138 47.82 -11.66 -14.53
N GLU A 139 46.98 -12.70 -14.48
CA GLU A 139 47.42 -14.08 -14.74
C GLU A 139 47.93 -14.23 -16.17
N ASP A 140 47.24 -13.66 -17.17
CA ASP A 140 47.68 -13.67 -18.56
C ASP A 140 49.02 -12.91 -18.74
N ALA A 141 49.18 -11.75 -18.15
CA ALA A 141 50.40 -10.99 -18.20
C ALA A 141 51.60 -11.73 -17.54
N VAL A 142 51.38 -12.56 -16.53
CA VAL A 142 52.43 -13.41 -15.93
C VAL A 142 52.78 -14.55 -16.88
N ARG A 143 51.82 -15.23 -17.49
CA ARG A 143 52.06 -16.31 -18.47
C ARG A 143 52.83 -15.82 -19.71
N ASP A 144 52.46 -14.63 -20.22
CA ASP A 144 53.16 -14.04 -21.36
C ASP A 144 54.65 -13.74 -21.04
N ARG A 145 54.92 -13.28 -19.80
CA ARG A 145 56.33 -13.06 -19.38
C ARG A 145 57.10 -14.36 -19.23
N GLU A 146 56.50 -15.40 -18.67
CA GLU A 146 57.13 -16.72 -18.54
C GLU A 146 57.42 -17.32 -19.94
N ALA A 147 56.46 -17.21 -20.88
CA ALA A 147 56.64 -17.65 -22.25
C ALA A 147 57.75 -16.90 -22.97
N ALA A 148 57.84 -15.58 -22.77
CA ALA A 148 58.91 -14.78 -23.34
C ALA A 148 60.30 -15.17 -22.80
N LEU A 149 60.43 -15.41 -21.50
CA LEU A 149 61.70 -15.85 -20.88
C LEU A 149 62.13 -17.24 -21.35
N LEU A 150 61.20 -18.13 -21.60
CA LEU A 150 61.50 -19.48 -22.14
C LEU A 150 61.96 -19.39 -23.60
N ALA A 151 61.38 -18.50 -24.40
CA ALA A 151 61.76 -18.27 -25.79
C ALA A 151 63.15 -17.60 -25.95
N GLU A 152 63.63 -16.86 -24.94
CA GLU A 152 65.00 -16.27 -24.94
C GLU A 152 66.07 -17.28 -24.46
N ALA A 153 65.69 -18.39 -23.84
CA ALA A 153 66.62 -19.39 -23.29
C ALA A 153 66.95 -20.54 -24.27
N ASP A 154 66.25 -20.65 -25.40
CA ASP A 154 66.47 -21.58 -26.50
C ASP A 154 67.25 -20.90 -27.62
#